data_7814f0de2e94678cae4a1b959b4e0c50
#
_entry.id   7814f0de2e94678cae4a1b959b4e0c50
#
_cell.length_a   1.000
_cell.length_b   1.000
_cell.length_c   1.000
_cell.angle_alpha   90.00
_cell.angle_beta   90.00
_cell.angle_gamma   90.00
#
_symmetry.space_group_name_H-M   'P 1'
#
loop_
_entity.id
_entity.type
_entity.pdbx_description
1 polymer ?
#
loop_
_entity_poly.entity_id
_entity_poly.type
_entity_poly.pdbx_seq_one_letter_code
_entity_poly.pdbx_strand_id
1 'polypeptide(L)'
;MKIGLLCTAMLLVLPAAVRADQASAAACSAGLSSDAKLIYDKTAPTVNPATVIKDALAAVVRPMVMNGSMTQAVARPAAEAAGECLKLLK
;
A
#
# COMPACT_ATOMS: atom_id res chain seq x y z
N MET A 1 -38.23 0.18 14.83
CA MET A 1 -37.68 -0.98 14.57
C MET A 1 -37.06 -1.06 13.24
N LYS A 2 -37.73 -1.47 12.36
CA LYS A 2 -37.28 -1.59 11.03
C LYS A 2 -36.56 -0.38 10.64
N ILE A 3 -36.88 0.64 11.15
CA ILE A 3 -36.32 1.88 10.79
C ILE A 3 -34.85 1.85 10.81
N GLY A 4 -34.32 1.42 11.86
CA GLY A 4 -32.91 1.47 12.02
C GLY A 4 -32.17 0.89 10.89
N LEU A 5 -32.79 -0.03 10.26
CA LEU A 5 -32.13 -0.68 9.20
C LEU A 5 -31.82 0.22 8.09
N LEU A 6 -32.71 1.06 7.83
CA LEU A 6 -32.56 1.93 6.72
C LEU A 6 -31.35 2.78 6.89
N CYS A 7 -31.20 3.30 8.01
CA CYS A 7 -30.11 4.19 8.24
C CYS A 7 -28.85 3.52 7.91
N THR A 8 -28.78 2.32 8.23
CA THR A 8 -27.58 1.60 8.00
C THR A 8 -27.23 1.60 6.55
N ALA A 9 -28.18 1.37 5.78
CA ALA A 9 -27.94 1.28 4.37
C ALA A 9 -27.28 2.52 3.83
N MET A 10 -27.70 3.63 4.26
CA MET A 10 -27.17 4.85 3.75
C MET A 10 -25.72 5.00 3.96
N LEU A 11 -25.30 4.70 5.10
CA LEU A 11 -23.93 4.87 5.40
C LEU A 11 -23.02 4.24 4.43
N LEU A 12 -23.37 3.12 3.97
CA LEU A 12 -22.53 2.39 3.09
C LEU A 12 -22.17 3.09 1.86
N VAL A 13 -23.00 3.87 1.42
CA VAL A 13 -22.81 4.48 0.18
C VAL A 13 -21.79 5.55 0.14
N LEU A 14 -21.68 6.23 1.18
CA LEU A 14 -20.88 7.36 1.15
C LEU A 14 -19.52 7.25 0.61
N PRO A 15 -18.56 7.51 1.24
CA PRO A 15 -17.21 7.75 0.75
C PRO A 15 -16.57 6.59 0.04
N ALA A 16 -17.31 5.93 -0.72
CA ALA A 16 -16.85 4.74 -1.35
C ALA A 16 -15.61 4.84 -2.19
N ALA A 17 -15.56 5.73 -3.08
CA ALA A 17 -14.47 5.79 -4.03
C ALA A 17 -13.10 5.92 -3.41
N VAL A 18 -12.91 6.90 -2.60
CA VAL A 18 -11.62 7.14 -2.00
C VAL A 18 -11.20 6.01 -1.08
N ARG A 19 -12.15 5.53 -0.32
CA ARG A 19 -11.83 4.47 0.58
C ARG A 19 -11.51 3.17 -0.11
N ALA A 20 -12.10 2.93 -1.26
CA ALA A 20 -11.86 1.73 -1.99
C ALA A 20 -10.41 1.58 -2.38
N ASP A 21 -9.78 2.65 -2.81
CA ASP A 21 -8.38 2.59 -3.21
C ASP A 21 -7.49 2.26 -2.04
N GLN A 22 -7.71 2.91 -0.91
CA GLN A 22 -6.91 2.64 0.26
C GLN A 22 -7.18 1.24 0.81
N ALA A 23 -8.42 0.82 0.81
CA ALA A 23 -8.77 -0.49 1.27
C ALA A 23 -8.18 -1.58 0.38
N SER A 24 -8.18 -1.36 -0.93
CA SER A 24 -7.60 -2.30 -1.87
C SER A 24 -6.10 -2.42 -1.67
N ALA A 25 -5.44 -1.29 -1.47
CA ALA A 25 -4.01 -1.30 -1.24
C ALA A 25 -3.67 -1.99 0.07
N ALA A 26 -4.44 -1.76 1.10
CA ALA A 26 -4.22 -2.39 2.40
C ALA A 26 -4.41 -3.89 2.32
N ALA A 27 -5.44 -4.34 1.62
CA ALA A 27 -5.69 -5.75 1.43
C ALA A 27 -4.57 -6.40 0.64
N CYS A 28 -4.05 -5.71 -0.36
CA CYS A 28 -2.94 -6.19 -1.15
C CYS A 28 -1.70 -6.34 -0.27
N SER A 29 -1.40 -5.34 0.54
CA SER A 29 -0.21 -5.35 1.38
C SER A 29 -0.28 -6.43 2.45
N ALA A 30 -1.47 -6.78 2.91
CA ALA A 30 -1.63 -7.82 3.92
C ALA A 30 -1.15 -9.18 3.43
N GLY A 31 -1.15 -9.39 2.13
CA GLY A 31 -0.68 -10.64 1.54
C GLY A 31 0.80 -10.65 1.20
N LEU A 32 1.51 -9.55 1.45
CA LEU A 32 2.92 -9.48 1.12
C LEU A 32 3.78 -10.23 2.16
N SER A 33 4.98 -10.62 1.73
CA SER A 33 5.95 -11.16 2.67
C SER A 33 6.34 -10.06 3.65
N SER A 34 6.99 -10.43 4.74
CA SER A 34 7.36 -9.45 5.75
C SER A 34 8.29 -8.38 5.18
N ASP A 35 9.21 -8.77 4.30
CA ASP A 35 10.12 -7.80 3.69
C ASP A 35 9.38 -6.84 2.76
N ALA A 36 8.51 -7.39 1.93
CA ALA A 36 7.74 -6.56 1.01
C ALA A 36 6.78 -5.65 1.77
N LYS A 37 6.22 -6.13 2.85
CA LYS A 37 5.32 -5.34 3.66
C LYS A 37 6.04 -4.18 4.32
N LEU A 38 7.26 -4.42 4.77
CA LEU A 38 8.06 -3.37 5.37
C LEU A 38 8.34 -2.26 4.34
N ILE A 39 8.69 -2.66 3.12
CA ILE A 39 8.93 -1.70 2.05
C ILE A 39 7.64 -0.94 1.75
N TYR A 40 6.53 -1.62 1.67
CA TYR A 40 5.24 -0.99 1.41
C TYR A 40 4.93 0.04 2.52
N ASP A 41 5.07 -0.36 3.78
CA ASP A 41 4.72 0.51 4.90
C ASP A 41 5.58 1.78 4.92
N LYS A 42 6.82 1.67 4.52
CA LYS A 42 7.71 2.83 4.49
C LYS A 42 7.46 3.73 3.29
N THR A 43 6.99 3.16 2.20
CA THR A 43 6.80 3.90 0.96
C THR A 43 5.41 4.53 0.84
N ALA A 44 4.40 3.83 1.34
CA ALA A 44 3.02 4.27 1.17
C ALA A 44 2.74 5.71 1.58
N PRO A 45 3.28 6.20 2.71
CA PRO A 45 3.00 7.59 3.11
C PRO A 45 3.52 8.63 2.13
N THR A 46 4.45 8.26 1.26
CA THR A 46 5.03 9.21 0.31
C THR A 46 4.32 9.19 -1.04
N VAL A 47 3.37 8.28 -1.23
CA VAL A 47 2.72 8.12 -2.52
C VAL A 47 1.55 9.07 -2.68
N ASN A 48 1.52 9.75 -3.81
CA ASN A 48 0.39 10.60 -4.21
C ASN A 48 0.21 10.40 -5.71
N PRO A 49 -0.83 10.97 -6.31
CA PRO A 49 -1.10 10.72 -7.73
C PRO A 49 0.05 11.06 -8.68
N ALA A 50 0.93 11.97 -8.27
CA ALA A 50 2.06 12.35 -9.09
C ALA A 50 3.31 11.53 -8.83
N THR A 51 3.29 10.65 -7.83
CA THR A 51 4.46 9.88 -7.46
C THR A 51 4.81 8.84 -8.50
N VAL A 52 6.08 8.74 -8.82
CA VAL A 52 6.58 7.65 -9.65
C VAL A 52 6.94 6.53 -8.68
N ILE A 53 6.17 5.48 -8.69
CA ILE A 53 6.32 4.39 -7.72
C ILE A 53 7.74 3.81 -7.72
N LYS A 54 8.30 3.62 -8.89
CA LYS A 54 9.64 3.06 -9.00
C LYS A 54 10.68 3.92 -8.26
N ASP A 55 10.57 5.22 -8.41
CA ASP A 55 11.51 6.13 -7.75
C ASP A 55 11.29 6.16 -6.25
N ALA A 56 10.04 6.13 -5.82
CA ALA A 56 9.72 6.11 -4.41
C ALA A 56 10.25 4.84 -3.75
N LEU A 57 10.11 3.72 -4.42
CA LEU A 57 10.63 2.45 -3.92
C LEU A 57 12.14 2.49 -3.82
N ALA A 58 12.81 3.03 -4.83
CA ALA A 58 14.26 3.10 -4.82
C ALA A 58 14.76 3.94 -3.64
N ALA A 59 14.07 5.02 -3.34
CA ALA A 59 14.46 5.89 -2.25
C ALA A 59 14.34 5.19 -0.90
N VAL A 60 13.39 4.28 -0.77
CA VAL A 60 13.20 3.54 0.47
C VAL A 60 14.13 2.33 0.56
N VAL A 61 14.26 1.60 -0.53
CA VAL A 61 15.00 0.34 -0.54
C VAL A 61 16.51 0.54 -0.49
N ARG A 62 17.00 1.55 -1.18
CA ARG A 62 18.43 1.77 -1.28
C ARG A 62 19.12 1.88 0.07
N PRO A 63 18.64 2.69 1.02
CA PRO A 63 19.25 2.73 2.34
C PRO A 63 19.16 1.41 3.08
N MET A 64 18.09 0.65 2.87
CA MET A 64 17.92 -0.62 3.54
C MET A 64 18.95 -1.64 3.09
N VAL A 65 19.29 -1.62 1.83
CA VAL A 65 20.32 -2.50 1.31
C VAL A 65 21.70 -2.03 1.78
N MET A 66 21.93 -0.72 1.74
CA MET A 66 23.23 -0.17 2.11
C MET A 66 23.55 -0.37 3.57
N ASN A 67 22.56 -0.30 4.44
CA ASN A 67 22.84 -0.48 5.87
C ASN A 67 22.74 -1.94 6.32
N GLY A 68 22.52 -2.86 5.39
CA GLY A 68 22.49 -4.27 5.72
C GLY A 68 21.17 -4.81 6.25
N SER A 69 20.14 -3.98 6.31
CA SER A 69 18.83 -4.42 6.78
C SER A 69 18.23 -5.47 5.85
N MET A 70 18.56 -5.41 4.58
CA MET A 70 18.01 -6.30 3.59
C MET A 70 19.04 -6.53 2.50
N THR A 71 19.14 -7.75 1.99
CA THR A 71 20.07 -8.01 0.89
C THR A 71 19.40 -7.59 -0.41
N GLN A 72 20.22 -7.32 -1.42
CA GLN A 72 19.69 -6.92 -2.71
C GLN A 72 18.86 -8.02 -3.35
N ALA A 73 19.26 -9.27 -3.14
CA ALA A 73 18.52 -10.40 -3.70
C ALA A 73 17.11 -10.51 -3.12
N VAL A 74 16.95 -10.14 -1.86
CA VAL A 74 15.64 -10.14 -1.22
C VAL A 74 14.88 -8.86 -1.55
N ALA A 75 15.59 -7.74 -1.62
CA ALA A 75 14.96 -6.44 -1.83
C ALA A 75 14.28 -6.33 -3.19
N ARG A 76 14.88 -6.90 -4.23
CA ARG A 76 14.33 -6.74 -5.56
C ARG A 76 12.92 -7.33 -5.71
N PRO A 77 12.71 -8.63 -5.42
CA PRO A 77 11.35 -9.17 -5.54
C PRO A 77 10.40 -8.55 -4.51
N ALA A 78 10.90 -8.18 -3.33
CA ALA A 78 10.06 -7.57 -2.32
C ALA A 78 9.58 -6.19 -2.78
N ALA A 79 10.45 -5.41 -3.42
CA ALA A 79 10.08 -4.11 -3.93
C ALA A 79 9.08 -4.22 -5.07
N GLU A 80 9.24 -5.22 -5.94
CA GLU A 80 8.32 -5.42 -7.02
C GLU A 80 6.93 -5.76 -6.50
N ALA A 81 6.86 -6.64 -5.51
CA ALA A 81 5.59 -7.02 -4.92
C ALA A 81 4.95 -5.83 -4.21
N ALA A 82 5.73 -5.07 -3.47
CA ALA A 82 5.21 -3.89 -2.79
C ALA A 82 4.71 -2.86 -3.79
N GLY A 83 5.42 -2.73 -4.91
CA GLY A 83 5.05 -1.78 -5.95
C GLY A 83 3.67 -2.06 -6.54
N GLU A 84 3.32 -3.34 -6.70
CA GLU A 84 2.00 -3.68 -7.22
C GLU A 84 0.89 -3.19 -6.29
N CYS A 85 1.14 -3.27 -4.98
CA CYS A 85 0.16 -2.79 -4.01
C CYS A 85 0.16 -1.26 -3.95
N LEU A 86 1.32 -0.63 -4.08
CA LEU A 86 1.43 0.83 -4.02
C LEU A 86 0.71 1.50 -5.19
N LYS A 87 0.67 0.84 -6.34
CA LYS A 87 -0.03 1.39 -7.50
C LYS A 87 -1.51 1.65 -7.19
N LEU A 88 -2.05 0.89 -6.28
CA LEU A 88 -3.46 1.05 -5.93
C LEU A 88 -3.73 2.33 -5.15
N LEU A 89 -2.68 2.97 -4.65
CA LEU A 89 -2.82 4.22 -3.91
C LEU A 89 -2.86 5.43 -4.84
N LYS A 90 -2.50 5.26 -6.09
CA LYS A 90 -2.54 6.37 -7.05
C LYS A 90 -3.93 6.52 -7.70
#